data_da0f1e5c83554e64b0b46a972f38047b
#
_entry.id   da0f1e5c83554e64b0b46a972f38047b
#
_cell.length_a   1.000
_cell.length_b   1.000
_cell.length_c   1.000
_cell.angle_alpha   90.00
_cell.angle_beta   90.00
_cell.angle_gamma   90.00
#
_symmetry.space_group_name_H-M   'P 1'
#
loop_
_entity.id
_entity.type
_entity.pdbx_description
1 polymer ?
#
loop_
_entity_poly.entity_id
_entity_poly.type
_entity_poly.pdbx_seq_one_letter_code
_entity_poly.pdbx_strand_id
1 'polypeptide(L)'
;MKKRVILGTLVAATLLMTACGNSEATTKSESKGGSNALVVSTFGLSEDIVKKDIIAPFEKENEAKVTLEVGNSADRFTKLKNNPNAGIDVIELAQANAAQGGKEGLFEKITEKEVPNLSQLTPGAKEVFESGAGVPIAVNSIGIVYNKEKLGKEIKNWDDLWSADLKGKISVPDVATTAGPLMLYVASEHAGQDITKDNGKAAFEAMKELKPN
;
A
#
# COMPACT_ATOMS: atom_id res chain seq x y z
N MET A 1 -24.20 22.24 77.25
CA MET A 1 -23.63 21.16 78.11
C MET A 1 -22.92 20.12 77.26
N LYS A 2 -21.63 19.92 77.59
CA LYS A 2 -20.75 18.75 77.30
C LYS A 2 -20.63 18.27 75.84
N LYS A 3 -19.56 18.65 75.13
CA LYS A 3 -18.24 18.01 74.97
C LYS A 3 -18.29 16.47 74.71
N ARG A 4 -17.80 16.05 73.54
CA ARG A 4 -16.63 15.16 73.47
C ARG A 4 -16.14 14.98 72.05
N VAL A 5 -14.86 15.30 71.85
CA VAL A 5 -13.94 14.96 70.77
C VAL A 5 -13.58 13.49 70.90
N ILE A 6 -13.54 12.77 69.84
CA ILE A 6 -12.69 11.56 69.71
C ILE A 6 -12.01 11.55 68.32
N LEU A 7 -10.72 11.67 68.48
CA LEU A 7 -9.67 11.47 67.48
C LEU A 7 -9.50 9.95 67.22
N GLY A 8 -9.37 9.51 66.01
CA GLY A 8 -9.16 8.09 65.72
C GLY A 8 -8.57 7.86 64.32
N THR A 9 -7.29 7.97 64.30
CA THR A 9 -6.23 7.14 63.65
C THR A 9 -6.47 6.50 62.27
N LEU A 10 -5.63 6.94 61.37
CA LEU A 10 -5.15 6.40 60.13
C LEU A 10 -4.83 4.90 60.20
N VAL A 11 -5.32 4.09 59.24
CA VAL A 11 -4.66 2.86 58.82
C VAL A 11 -4.65 2.80 57.32
N ALA A 12 -3.47 2.95 56.74
CA ALA A 12 -3.17 2.68 55.37
C ALA A 12 -3.11 1.14 55.17
N ALA A 13 -3.95 0.62 54.30
CA ALA A 13 -3.81 -0.76 53.79
C ALA A 13 -3.49 -0.72 52.30
N THR A 14 -2.23 -0.89 52.00
CA THR A 14 -1.70 -1.19 50.64
C THR A 14 -2.06 -2.62 50.28
N LEU A 15 -2.98 -2.79 49.33
CA LEU A 15 -3.23 -4.06 48.66
C LEU A 15 -2.50 -4.07 47.31
N LEU A 16 -1.39 -4.80 47.29
CA LEU A 16 -0.71 -5.25 46.08
C LEU A 16 -1.56 -6.35 45.44
N MET A 17 -2.24 -6.04 44.35
CA MET A 17 -2.79 -7.04 43.45
C MET A 17 -1.85 -7.19 42.25
N THR A 18 -1.05 -8.23 42.27
CA THR A 18 -0.40 -8.79 41.09
C THR A 18 -1.44 -9.48 40.23
N ALA A 19 -1.84 -8.86 39.14
CA ALA A 19 -2.59 -9.50 38.07
C ALA A 19 -1.65 -9.72 36.89
N CYS A 20 -1.20 -10.95 36.68
CA CYS A 20 -0.71 -11.39 35.39
C CYS A 20 -1.86 -11.43 34.42
N GLY A 21 -1.88 -10.52 33.49
CA GLY A 21 -2.82 -10.43 32.37
C GLY A 21 -2.03 -10.14 31.11
N ASN A 22 -2.19 -11.03 30.16
CA ASN A 22 -1.66 -11.07 28.81
C ASN A 22 -1.65 -9.68 28.15
N SER A 23 -0.46 -9.14 27.92
CA SER A 23 -0.31 -7.82 27.27
C SER A 23 -0.37 -7.99 25.76
N GLU A 24 -1.54 -7.75 25.20
CA GLU A 24 -1.60 -7.24 23.83
C GLU A 24 -0.89 -5.88 23.83
N ALA A 25 0.28 -5.85 23.22
CA ALA A 25 1.02 -4.63 23.00
C ALA A 25 0.29 -3.76 21.98
N THR A 26 -0.64 -2.96 22.46
CA THR A 26 -1.12 -1.79 21.71
C THR A 26 0.03 -0.78 21.71
N THR A 27 0.85 -0.82 20.67
CA THR A 27 1.85 0.21 20.42
C THR A 27 1.11 1.51 20.14
N LYS A 28 0.84 2.31 21.17
CA LYS A 28 0.58 3.73 20.98
C LYS A 28 1.86 4.32 20.40
N SER A 29 1.83 4.62 19.12
CA SER A 29 2.80 5.49 18.49
C SER A 29 2.62 6.87 19.12
N GLU A 30 3.36 7.16 20.19
CA GLU A 30 3.56 8.54 20.61
C GLU A 30 4.47 9.21 19.59
N SER A 31 3.87 9.95 18.67
CA SER A 31 4.55 10.93 17.84
C SER A 31 5.13 12.03 18.73
N LYS A 32 6.27 11.76 19.37
CA LYS A 32 7.21 12.74 19.86
C LYS A 32 8.44 12.68 18.98
N GLY A 33 8.25 12.96 17.69
CA GLY A 33 9.35 13.23 16.78
C GLY A 33 9.73 14.71 16.88
N GLY A 34 11.00 15.01 16.96
CA GLY A 34 11.51 16.33 16.60
C GLY A 34 11.02 16.66 15.18
N SER A 35 11.09 17.92 14.77
CA SER A 35 10.50 18.49 13.56
C SER A 35 10.90 17.86 12.22
N ASN A 36 11.74 16.83 12.21
CA ASN A 36 12.33 16.23 11.00
C ASN A 36 12.15 14.70 10.90
N ALA A 37 11.12 14.11 11.55
CA ALA A 37 10.83 12.68 11.41
C ALA A 37 9.67 12.49 10.42
N LEU A 38 9.82 11.56 9.47
CA LEU A 38 8.84 11.22 8.45
C LEU A 38 8.51 9.72 8.48
N VAL A 39 7.25 9.39 8.31
CA VAL A 39 6.76 8.03 8.06
C VAL A 39 6.36 7.90 6.60
N VAL A 40 7.06 7.05 5.86
CA VAL A 40 6.80 6.78 4.45
C VAL A 40 6.23 5.38 4.29
N SER A 41 4.98 5.29 3.87
CA SER A 41 4.31 4.02 3.59
C SER A 41 4.54 3.62 2.14
N THR A 42 5.27 2.53 1.91
CA THR A 42 5.81 2.15 0.60
C THR A 42 5.73 0.66 0.31
N PHE A 43 6.21 0.26 -0.86
CA PHE A 43 6.32 -1.14 -1.27
C PHE A 43 7.54 -1.81 -0.64
N GLY A 44 7.45 -3.11 -0.33
CA GLY A 44 8.56 -3.89 0.22
C GLY A 44 9.58 -4.37 -0.82
N LEU A 45 9.43 -3.99 -2.09
CA LEU A 45 10.33 -4.43 -3.15
C LEU A 45 11.64 -3.61 -3.12
N SER A 46 12.78 -4.33 -3.10
CA SER A 46 14.11 -3.71 -3.09
C SER A 46 14.33 -2.70 -1.95
N GLU A 47 13.82 -2.99 -0.77
CA GLU A 47 13.84 -2.09 0.39
C GLU A 47 15.27 -1.66 0.77
N ASP A 48 16.24 -2.56 0.64
CA ASP A 48 17.67 -2.30 0.87
C ASP A 48 18.22 -1.25 -0.10
N ILE A 49 17.85 -1.30 -1.38
CA ILE A 49 18.22 -0.33 -2.39
C ILE A 49 17.55 1.02 -2.10
N VAL A 50 16.25 1.01 -1.82
CA VAL A 50 15.50 2.23 -1.47
C VAL A 50 16.12 2.92 -0.25
N LYS A 51 16.44 2.16 0.80
CA LYS A 51 17.11 2.70 1.99
C LYS A 51 18.46 3.30 1.67
N LYS A 52 19.27 2.61 0.88
CA LYS A 52 20.65 3.04 0.56
C LYS A 52 20.68 4.23 -0.40
N ASP A 53 19.91 4.16 -1.49
CA ASP A 53 20.09 5.04 -2.63
C ASP A 53 19.11 6.23 -2.64
N ILE A 54 18.02 6.16 -1.85
CA ILE A 54 17.01 7.23 -1.74
C ILE A 54 16.94 7.78 -0.32
N ILE A 55 16.66 6.92 0.67
CA ILE A 55 16.38 7.38 2.03
C ILE A 55 17.64 7.93 2.71
N ALA A 56 18.77 7.23 2.68
CA ALA A 56 19.97 7.67 3.36
C ALA A 56 20.53 9.00 2.83
N PRO A 57 20.58 9.27 1.51
CA PRO A 57 20.91 10.59 1.00
C PRO A 57 19.94 11.68 1.47
N PHE A 58 18.63 11.41 1.42
CA PHE A 58 17.60 12.35 1.86
C PHE A 58 17.74 12.69 3.36
N GLU A 59 17.90 11.69 4.22
CA GLU A 59 18.10 11.87 5.66
C GLU A 59 19.32 12.74 5.95
N LYS A 60 20.41 12.49 5.21
CA LYS A 60 21.66 13.23 5.37
C LYS A 60 21.54 14.69 4.92
N GLU A 61 20.89 14.93 3.79
CA GLU A 61 20.74 16.27 3.21
C GLU A 61 19.79 17.15 4.02
N ASN A 62 18.73 16.55 4.58
CA ASN A 62 17.66 17.27 5.25
C ASN A 62 17.71 17.15 6.79
N GLU A 63 18.75 16.53 7.34
CA GLU A 63 18.86 16.24 8.78
C GLU A 63 17.60 15.56 9.32
N ALA A 64 17.00 14.70 8.49
CA ALA A 64 15.72 14.04 8.76
C ALA A 64 15.90 12.58 9.19
N LYS A 65 14.84 12.00 9.74
CA LYS A 65 14.73 10.56 10.03
C LYS A 65 13.51 9.98 9.34
N VAL A 66 13.72 8.97 8.49
CA VAL A 66 12.65 8.31 7.74
C VAL A 66 12.37 6.92 8.31
N THR A 67 11.11 6.65 8.65
CA THR A 67 10.62 5.32 8.99
C THR A 67 9.82 4.77 7.81
N LEU A 68 10.22 3.60 7.30
CA LEU A 68 9.46 2.92 6.25
C LEU A 68 8.41 2.00 6.86
N GLU A 69 7.17 2.13 6.39
CA GLU A 69 6.07 1.21 6.63
C GLU A 69 5.78 0.48 5.31
N VAL A 70 6.09 -0.81 5.24
CA VAL A 70 6.02 -1.57 3.99
C VAL A 70 4.80 -2.48 3.92
N GLY A 71 4.25 -2.66 2.72
CA GLY A 71 3.12 -3.54 2.46
C GLY A 71 2.57 -3.41 1.05
N ASN A 72 1.56 -4.20 0.72
CA ASN A 72 0.86 -4.11 -0.56
C ASN A 72 0.03 -2.83 -0.65
N SER A 73 -0.16 -2.31 -1.86
CA SER A 73 -0.87 -1.04 -2.09
C SER A 73 -2.29 -1.05 -1.53
N ALA A 74 -3.06 -2.11 -1.77
CA ALA A 74 -4.44 -2.21 -1.30
C ALA A 74 -4.54 -2.26 0.24
N ASP A 75 -3.63 -2.99 0.89
CA ASP A 75 -3.61 -3.12 2.35
C ASP A 75 -3.27 -1.79 3.02
N ARG A 76 -2.22 -1.11 2.53
CA ARG A 76 -1.78 0.19 3.03
C ARG A 76 -2.84 1.28 2.80
N PHE A 77 -3.49 1.27 1.64
CA PHE A 77 -4.60 2.17 1.35
C PHE A 77 -5.81 1.92 2.27
N THR A 78 -6.17 0.65 2.50
CA THR A 78 -7.24 0.28 3.43
C THR A 78 -6.93 0.73 4.86
N LYS A 79 -5.68 0.56 5.30
CA LYS A 79 -5.23 1.03 6.61
C LYS A 79 -5.38 2.55 6.74
N LEU A 80 -4.94 3.31 5.73
CA LEU A 80 -5.09 4.77 5.71
C LEU A 80 -6.57 5.19 5.76
N LYS A 81 -7.44 4.57 4.98
CA LYS A 81 -8.88 4.85 4.99
C LYS A 81 -9.53 4.61 6.36
N ASN A 82 -9.15 3.52 7.02
CA ASN A 82 -9.70 3.17 8.34
C ASN A 82 -9.13 4.05 9.47
N ASN A 83 -7.96 4.62 9.28
CA ASN A 83 -7.32 5.51 10.25
C ASN A 83 -6.52 6.61 9.53
N PRO A 84 -7.18 7.68 9.06
CA PRO A 84 -6.50 8.80 8.39
C PRO A 84 -5.45 9.50 9.26
N ASN A 85 -5.54 9.36 10.58
CA ASN A 85 -4.61 9.94 11.55
C ASN A 85 -3.51 8.96 12.00
N ALA A 86 -3.19 7.95 11.18
CA ALA A 86 -2.19 6.92 11.51
C ALA A 86 -0.74 7.44 11.58
N GLY A 87 -0.51 8.74 11.35
CA GLY A 87 0.84 9.34 11.36
C GLY A 87 1.68 8.94 10.16
N ILE A 88 1.05 8.69 9.02
CA ILE A 88 1.71 8.51 7.72
C ILE A 88 1.85 9.88 7.07
N ASP A 89 3.08 10.29 6.76
CA ASP A 89 3.36 11.58 6.13
C ASP A 89 3.36 11.47 4.60
N VAL A 90 3.89 10.37 4.06
CA VAL A 90 3.91 10.08 2.62
C VAL A 90 3.45 8.65 2.38
N ILE A 91 2.60 8.45 1.38
CA ILE A 91 2.17 7.12 0.96
C ILE A 91 2.34 6.93 -0.55
N GLU A 92 3.06 5.88 -0.93
CA GLU A 92 3.19 5.43 -2.32
C GLU A 92 2.11 4.40 -2.63
N LEU A 93 1.34 4.61 -3.68
CA LEU A 93 0.21 3.75 -4.02
C LEU A 93 0.21 3.38 -5.51
N ALA A 94 -0.43 2.27 -5.84
CA ALA A 94 -0.84 1.99 -7.21
C ALA A 94 -1.83 3.06 -7.68
N GLN A 95 -1.78 3.41 -8.97
CA GLN A 95 -2.56 4.49 -9.57
C GLN A 95 -4.06 4.45 -9.19
N ALA A 96 -4.68 3.28 -9.21
CA ALA A 96 -6.11 3.15 -8.89
C ALA A 96 -6.42 3.54 -7.42
N ASN A 97 -5.57 3.09 -6.46
CA ASN A 97 -5.73 3.46 -5.05
C ASN A 97 -5.43 4.94 -4.83
N ALA A 98 -4.41 5.49 -5.50
CA ALA A 98 -4.08 6.90 -5.42
C ALA A 98 -5.22 7.77 -5.97
N ALA A 99 -5.78 7.41 -7.13
CA ALA A 99 -6.93 8.12 -7.71
C ALA A 99 -8.17 8.06 -6.82
N GLN A 100 -8.42 6.91 -6.18
CA GLN A 100 -9.51 6.77 -5.22
C GLN A 100 -9.29 7.67 -4.00
N GLY A 101 -8.09 7.64 -3.41
CA GLY A 101 -7.75 8.47 -2.25
C GLY A 101 -7.84 9.97 -2.54
N GLY A 102 -7.43 10.40 -3.73
CA GLY A 102 -7.60 11.78 -4.19
C GLY A 102 -9.07 12.19 -4.27
N LYS A 103 -9.93 11.33 -4.83
CA LYS A 103 -11.39 11.57 -4.88
C LYS A 103 -12.05 11.61 -3.50
N GLU A 104 -11.55 10.81 -2.56
CA GLU A 104 -12.04 10.75 -1.19
C GLU A 104 -11.45 11.87 -0.29
N GLY A 105 -10.54 12.70 -0.82
CA GLY A 105 -9.94 13.82 -0.08
C GLY A 105 -8.97 13.38 1.01
N LEU A 106 -8.30 12.24 0.85
CA LEU A 106 -7.37 11.69 1.83
C LEU A 106 -5.97 12.32 1.75
N PHE A 107 -5.68 13.09 0.71
CA PHE A 107 -4.36 13.65 0.45
C PHE A 107 -4.38 15.16 0.40
N GLU A 108 -3.29 15.78 0.85
CA GLU A 108 -3.04 17.20 0.63
C GLU A 108 -2.87 17.49 -0.86
N LYS A 109 -3.29 18.69 -1.27
CA LYS A 109 -3.07 19.15 -2.64
C LYS A 109 -1.62 19.57 -2.83
N ILE A 110 -0.99 18.97 -3.83
CA ILE A 110 0.38 19.27 -4.23
C ILE A 110 0.35 20.08 -5.52
N THR A 111 1.21 21.08 -5.62
CA THR A 111 1.37 21.94 -6.79
C THR A 111 2.82 21.96 -7.29
N GLU A 112 3.07 22.56 -8.43
CA GLU A 112 4.43 22.74 -8.95
C GLU A 112 5.34 23.55 -8.01
N LYS A 113 4.76 24.33 -7.10
CA LYS A 113 5.54 25.07 -6.10
C LYS A 113 6.20 24.14 -5.08
N GLU A 114 5.48 23.13 -4.62
CA GLU A 114 6.00 22.12 -3.70
C GLU A 114 6.88 21.09 -4.42
N VAL A 115 6.57 20.78 -5.69
CA VAL A 115 7.30 19.78 -6.48
C VAL A 115 7.68 20.37 -7.86
N PRO A 116 8.78 21.12 -7.94
CA PRO A 116 9.18 21.79 -9.20
C PRO A 116 9.42 20.85 -10.37
N ASN A 117 9.75 19.59 -10.09
CA ASN A 117 10.00 18.56 -11.11
C ASN A 117 8.74 18.06 -11.84
N LEU A 118 7.54 18.48 -11.45
CA LEU A 118 6.30 18.14 -12.15
C LEU A 118 6.34 18.53 -13.64
N SER A 119 7.05 19.61 -13.98
CA SER A 119 7.24 20.03 -15.36
C SER A 119 8.00 19.01 -16.24
N GLN A 120 8.75 18.09 -15.61
CA GLN A 120 9.55 17.07 -16.29
C GLN A 120 8.82 15.72 -16.47
N LEU A 121 7.58 15.61 -16.00
CA LEU A 121 6.79 14.40 -16.16
C LEU A 121 6.52 14.11 -17.65
N THR A 122 6.49 12.80 -17.99
CA THR A 122 5.99 12.36 -19.29
C THR A 122 4.52 12.73 -19.46
N PRO A 123 4.00 12.85 -20.70
CA PRO A 123 2.60 13.24 -20.93
C PRO A 123 1.60 12.38 -20.13
N GLY A 124 1.73 11.05 -20.18
CA GLY A 124 0.82 10.16 -19.45
C GLY A 124 0.94 10.28 -17.92
N ALA A 125 2.13 10.53 -17.39
CA ALA A 125 2.31 10.80 -15.97
C ALA A 125 1.70 12.14 -15.56
N LYS A 126 1.79 13.17 -16.44
CA LYS A 126 1.17 14.47 -16.21
C LYS A 126 -0.35 14.36 -16.11
N GLU A 127 -0.99 13.58 -16.99
CA GLU A 127 -2.43 13.31 -16.92
C GLU A 127 -2.84 12.68 -15.58
N VAL A 128 -2.03 11.74 -15.06
CA VAL A 128 -2.27 11.13 -13.74
C VAL A 128 -2.19 12.16 -12.63
N PHE A 129 -1.20 13.04 -12.64
CA PHE A 129 -1.10 14.14 -11.68
C PHE A 129 -2.31 15.09 -11.76
N GLU A 130 -2.68 15.53 -12.96
CA GLU A 130 -3.80 16.42 -13.20
C GLU A 130 -5.15 15.81 -12.78
N SER A 131 -5.26 14.48 -12.77
CA SER A 131 -6.44 13.77 -12.25
C SER A 131 -6.60 13.82 -10.72
N GLY A 132 -5.62 14.36 -10.00
CA GLY A 132 -5.61 14.43 -8.54
C GLY A 132 -5.16 13.14 -7.84
N ALA A 133 -4.55 12.21 -8.56
CA ALA A 133 -4.04 10.96 -8.00
C ALA A 133 -2.70 11.11 -7.25
N GLY A 134 -2.17 12.33 -7.14
CA GLY A 134 -0.85 12.61 -6.54
C GLY A 134 0.28 12.66 -7.55
N VAL A 135 1.54 12.68 -7.07
CA VAL A 135 2.74 12.81 -7.90
C VAL A 135 3.18 11.43 -8.39
N PRO A 136 3.15 11.14 -9.69
CA PRO A 136 3.66 9.89 -10.24
C PRO A 136 5.18 9.80 -10.11
N ILE A 137 5.70 8.66 -9.65
CA ILE A 137 7.14 8.41 -9.48
C ILE A 137 7.69 7.38 -10.46
N ALA A 138 6.84 6.46 -10.95
CA ALA A 138 7.25 5.40 -11.86
C ALA A 138 6.09 4.96 -12.76
N VAL A 139 6.42 4.45 -13.93
CA VAL A 139 5.51 3.75 -14.82
C VAL A 139 6.00 2.32 -14.95
N ASN A 140 5.13 1.36 -14.64
CA ASN A 140 5.41 -0.06 -14.71
C ASN A 140 4.55 -0.73 -15.77
N SER A 141 5.02 -1.86 -16.27
CA SER A 141 4.24 -2.75 -17.14
C SER A 141 4.25 -4.16 -16.59
N ILE A 142 3.22 -4.94 -16.92
CA ILE A 142 3.21 -6.38 -16.69
C ILE A 142 3.58 -7.10 -17.97
N GLY A 143 4.15 -8.29 -17.81
CA GLY A 143 4.54 -9.15 -18.93
C GLY A 143 4.56 -10.61 -18.50
N ILE A 144 4.60 -11.50 -19.49
CA ILE A 144 4.71 -12.93 -19.27
C ILE A 144 6.18 -13.31 -19.17
N VAL A 145 6.57 -13.94 -18.07
CA VAL A 145 7.88 -14.54 -17.89
C VAL A 145 7.73 -16.05 -17.87
N TYR A 146 8.47 -16.77 -18.71
CA TYR A 146 8.38 -18.22 -18.78
C TYR A 146 9.72 -18.88 -19.09
N ASN A 147 9.87 -20.13 -18.69
CA ASN A 147 11.03 -20.94 -19.05
C ASN A 147 10.76 -21.66 -20.35
N LYS A 148 11.35 -21.17 -21.46
CA LYS A 148 11.14 -21.70 -22.80
C LYS A 148 11.57 -23.17 -22.94
N GLU A 149 12.69 -23.56 -22.32
CA GLU A 149 13.21 -24.92 -22.39
C GLU A 149 12.27 -25.93 -21.71
N LYS A 150 11.79 -25.58 -20.49
CA LYS A 150 10.85 -26.42 -19.75
C LYS A 150 9.48 -26.49 -20.41
N LEU A 151 9.04 -25.39 -21.02
CA LEU A 151 7.74 -25.31 -21.68
C LEU A 151 7.75 -26.02 -23.05
N GLY A 152 8.88 -26.04 -23.74
CA GLY A 152 9.03 -26.64 -25.07
C GLY A 152 8.35 -25.89 -26.21
N LYS A 153 7.79 -24.71 -25.93
CA LYS A 153 7.13 -23.81 -26.89
C LYS A 153 7.34 -22.33 -26.51
N GLU A 154 6.98 -21.46 -27.45
CA GLU A 154 6.94 -20.02 -27.17
C GLU A 154 5.55 -19.59 -26.71
N ILE A 155 5.51 -18.65 -25.76
CA ILE A 155 4.35 -17.84 -25.44
C ILE A 155 4.45 -16.57 -26.28
N LYS A 156 3.45 -16.26 -27.07
CA LYS A 156 3.46 -15.14 -28.02
C LYS A 156 2.55 -14.00 -27.61
N ASN A 157 1.48 -14.33 -26.92
CA ASN A 157 0.47 -13.35 -26.50
C ASN A 157 -0.17 -13.78 -25.18
N TRP A 158 -1.02 -12.92 -24.63
CA TRP A 158 -1.71 -13.17 -23.37
C TRP A 158 -2.70 -14.34 -23.45
N ASP A 159 -3.36 -14.55 -24.59
CA ASP A 159 -4.34 -15.63 -24.77
C ASP A 159 -3.73 -17.01 -24.64
N ASP A 160 -2.43 -17.15 -24.91
CA ASP A 160 -1.72 -18.39 -24.72
C ASP A 160 -1.80 -18.93 -23.29
N LEU A 161 -2.06 -18.06 -22.30
CA LEU A 161 -2.20 -18.47 -20.89
C LEU A 161 -3.41 -19.38 -20.66
N TRP A 162 -4.46 -19.31 -21.48
CA TRP A 162 -5.65 -20.18 -21.37
C TRP A 162 -5.47 -21.53 -22.10
N SER A 163 -4.29 -21.80 -22.61
CA SER A 163 -3.97 -23.08 -23.25
C SER A 163 -4.02 -24.23 -22.25
N ALA A 164 -4.70 -25.33 -22.62
CA ALA A 164 -4.90 -26.49 -21.75
C ALA A 164 -3.58 -27.17 -21.30
N ASP A 165 -2.52 -27.06 -22.08
CA ASP A 165 -1.19 -27.61 -21.77
C ASP A 165 -0.42 -26.79 -20.72
N LEU A 166 -0.92 -25.63 -20.35
CA LEU A 166 -0.40 -24.81 -19.25
C LEU A 166 -1.08 -25.10 -17.90
N LYS A 167 -2.03 -26.03 -17.86
CA LYS A 167 -2.74 -26.36 -16.63
C LYS A 167 -1.80 -26.69 -15.47
N GLY A 168 -1.94 -26.01 -14.36
CA GLY A 168 -1.10 -26.16 -13.15
C GLY A 168 0.31 -25.60 -13.29
N LYS A 169 0.60 -24.81 -14.34
CA LYS A 169 1.92 -24.25 -14.60
C LYS A 169 1.99 -22.73 -14.58
N ILE A 170 0.86 -22.07 -14.32
CA ILE A 170 0.75 -20.62 -14.32
C ILE A 170 0.72 -20.09 -12.88
N SER A 171 1.41 -18.99 -12.65
CA SER A 171 1.30 -18.17 -11.45
C SER A 171 0.94 -16.75 -11.85
N VAL A 172 -0.04 -16.18 -11.19
CA VAL A 172 -0.49 -14.80 -11.40
C VAL A 172 -0.26 -13.97 -10.12
N PRO A 173 -0.11 -12.63 -10.25
CA PRO A 173 0.03 -11.76 -9.09
C PRO A 173 -1.20 -11.81 -8.19
N ASP A 174 -1.00 -11.72 -6.88
CA ASP A 174 -2.08 -11.56 -5.91
C ASP A 174 -2.85 -10.25 -6.17
N VAL A 175 -4.16 -10.28 -5.96
CA VAL A 175 -5.05 -9.14 -6.23
C VAL A 175 -4.72 -7.91 -5.37
N ALA A 176 -4.12 -8.08 -4.20
CA ALA A 176 -3.70 -6.98 -3.32
C ALA A 176 -2.43 -6.26 -3.81
N THR A 177 -1.70 -6.84 -4.77
CA THR A 177 -0.52 -6.22 -5.37
C THR A 177 -0.90 -5.19 -6.44
N THR A 178 0.06 -4.36 -6.85
CA THR A 178 -0.12 -3.41 -7.96
C THR A 178 -0.46 -4.11 -9.28
N ALA A 179 0.11 -5.30 -9.52
CA ALA A 179 -0.06 -6.04 -10.76
C ALA A 179 -1.35 -6.90 -10.79
N GLY A 180 -1.91 -7.25 -9.63
CA GLY A 180 -3.10 -8.11 -9.55
C GLY A 180 -4.29 -7.60 -10.35
N PRO A 181 -4.75 -6.37 -10.15
CA PRO A 181 -5.87 -5.82 -10.91
C PRO A 181 -5.62 -5.74 -12.42
N LEU A 182 -4.35 -5.64 -12.87
CA LEU A 182 -4.03 -5.60 -14.30
C LEU A 182 -4.34 -6.93 -14.98
N MET A 183 -4.32 -8.05 -14.26
CA MET A 183 -4.75 -9.34 -14.80
C MET A 183 -6.24 -9.37 -15.16
N LEU A 184 -7.08 -8.55 -14.55
CA LEU A 184 -8.49 -8.42 -14.95
C LEU A 184 -8.62 -7.75 -16.32
N TYR A 185 -7.76 -6.78 -16.65
CA TYR A 185 -7.73 -6.20 -18.00
C TYR A 185 -7.30 -7.24 -19.03
N VAL A 186 -6.25 -8.01 -18.74
CA VAL A 186 -5.81 -9.13 -19.61
C VAL A 186 -6.94 -10.14 -19.82
N ALA A 187 -7.64 -10.53 -18.74
CA ALA A 187 -8.75 -11.47 -18.82
C ALA A 187 -9.97 -10.89 -19.58
N SER A 188 -10.19 -9.58 -19.47
CA SER A 188 -11.23 -8.85 -20.21
C SER A 188 -10.96 -8.88 -21.71
N GLU A 189 -9.72 -8.61 -22.12
CA GLU A 189 -9.27 -8.70 -23.51
C GLU A 189 -9.45 -10.13 -24.04
N HIS A 190 -9.02 -11.15 -23.28
CA HIS A 190 -9.23 -12.55 -23.63
C HIS A 190 -10.71 -12.89 -23.84
N ALA A 191 -11.60 -12.36 -22.98
CA ALA A 191 -13.04 -12.55 -23.09
C ALA A 191 -13.69 -11.72 -24.22
N GLY A 192 -12.91 -10.88 -24.92
CA GLY A 192 -13.43 -9.99 -25.97
C GLY A 192 -14.41 -8.93 -25.45
N GLN A 193 -14.31 -8.52 -24.19
CA GLN A 193 -15.20 -7.57 -23.53
C GLN A 193 -14.42 -6.40 -22.93
N ASP A 194 -15.01 -5.23 -22.98
CA ASP A 194 -14.51 -4.06 -22.27
C ASP A 194 -14.92 -4.16 -20.79
N ILE A 195 -13.94 -4.20 -19.89
CA ILE A 195 -14.13 -4.34 -18.44
C ILE A 195 -15.09 -3.28 -17.84
N THR A 196 -15.19 -2.12 -18.47
CA THR A 196 -16.06 -1.03 -18.01
C THR A 196 -17.53 -1.22 -18.40
N LYS A 197 -17.82 -2.09 -19.36
CA LYS A 197 -19.18 -2.29 -19.90
C LYS A 197 -20.02 -3.26 -19.09
N ASP A 198 -19.37 -4.21 -18.42
CA ASP A 198 -20.06 -5.28 -17.65
C ASP A 198 -19.63 -5.34 -16.20
N ASN A 199 -18.97 -4.30 -15.70
CA ASN A 199 -18.38 -4.25 -14.35
C ASN A 199 -17.40 -5.39 -14.08
N GLY A 200 -16.66 -5.81 -15.11
CA GLY A 200 -15.64 -6.84 -15.02
C GLY A 200 -16.17 -8.27 -14.98
N LYS A 201 -17.46 -8.52 -15.20
CA LYS A 201 -18.05 -9.87 -15.11
C LYS A 201 -17.34 -10.87 -16.01
N ALA A 202 -17.16 -10.54 -17.29
CA ALA A 202 -16.46 -11.40 -18.24
C ALA A 202 -15.01 -11.64 -17.84
N ALA A 203 -14.31 -10.63 -17.34
CA ALA A 203 -12.95 -10.77 -16.83
C ALA A 203 -12.86 -11.75 -15.66
N PHE A 204 -13.77 -11.68 -14.70
CA PHE A 204 -13.82 -12.62 -13.57
C PHE A 204 -14.12 -14.05 -14.00
N GLU A 205 -15.01 -14.26 -14.99
CA GLU A 205 -15.26 -15.61 -15.53
C GLU A 205 -14.01 -16.15 -16.24
N ALA A 206 -13.34 -15.35 -17.07
CA ALA A 206 -12.09 -15.75 -17.73
C ALA A 206 -10.98 -16.09 -16.70
N MET A 207 -10.88 -15.32 -15.60
CA MET A 207 -9.95 -15.64 -14.51
C MET A 207 -10.30 -16.95 -13.79
N LYS A 208 -11.58 -17.33 -13.70
CA LYS A 208 -11.97 -18.63 -13.16
C LYS A 208 -11.57 -19.78 -14.06
N GLU A 209 -11.65 -19.59 -15.37
CA GLU A 209 -11.17 -20.56 -16.35
C GLU A 209 -9.65 -20.73 -16.26
N LEU A 210 -8.91 -19.66 -16.03
CA LEU A 210 -7.46 -19.68 -15.83
C LEU A 210 -7.04 -20.37 -14.53
N LYS A 211 -7.87 -20.36 -13.48
CA LYS A 211 -7.54 -20.92 -12.17
C LYS A 211 -7.03 -22.38 -12.19
N PRO A 212 -7.52 -23.29 -13.04
CA PRO A 212 -6.97 -24.65 -13.14
C PRO A 212 -5.57 -24.72 -13.72
N ASN A 213 -5.08 -23.65 -14.31
CA ASN A 213 -3.77 -23.51 -14.92
C ASN A 213 -2.75 -23.00 -13.92
#